data_95b24bcd64fb7e75d5281764111574a5
#
_entry.id   95b24bcd64fb7e75d5281764111574a5
#
_cell.length_a   1.000
_cell.length_b   1.000
_cell.length_c   1.000
_cell.angle_alpha   90.00
_cell.angle_beta   90.00
_cell.angle_gamma   90.00
#
_symmetry.space_group_name_H-M   'P 1'
#
loop_
_entity.id
_entity.type
_entity.pdbx_description
1 polymer ?
#
loop_
_entity_poly.entity_id
_entity_poly.type
_entity_poly.pdbx_seq_one_letter_code
_entity_poly.pdbx_strand_id
1 'polypeptide(L)'
;MTDTKIIASRLEALREEMRREHLSAFIFPSSDPHMSEYVPSRWEGRKWISGFDGSAGTAVVTLHSAALWTDSRYFIAAEQQLAGTEFQLMRERLDDTPTIPEWIAQQSKDGDSTEVGVDGMCMALSEVEDMKAELKLLGGLTMRTNLDILERVWTDRPSVPSDKVNIQPMEYAGEACSDKLDRIRHKLLRQGASGMLLTQLDDIAWTLNLRCTDVHCTPVFVSWLIIAEDSATLYIKGEKLTPEVVAYLKEQNVDVAEYDDIIEGLKAYGGYTLLIDPATVNYTLSQVRGNYRVVSAPSPVPAMKAVKSEAECEGYRRAMLRDGVAMVRFLKWLEQAVPQGNETELSVSEKLRQLRAEQPLYRDNSFDTIAGYEKHGAIVHYEPTPESDIPLKPEGFLLLDSGAQYTDGTTDITRTIQLGPVSDLHRRVYTLVLKGHLSLQNFCFPRGAAGTQLDAIARSAMWREGMNYMHGTGHGVGSYLSVHEGPHQIRQEYRGTPMVEGMTVTDEPGLYLADRFGVRIENVLLVVPYITTEFGRFVRFEPLTLCPIDTTPIVVDMLSAEERSVLNAYHQMVYERLSPLLNEDEREWLRIKTEAI
;
A
#
# COMPACT_ATOMS: atom_id res chain seq x y z
N MET A 1 1.47 -21.27 -11.56
CA MET A 1 2.18 -22.09 -10.54
C MET A 1 3.67 -21.82 -10.64
N THR A 2 4.32 -21.56 -9.51
CA THR A 2 5.76 -21.36 -9.42
C THR A 2 6.50 -22.58 -10.00
N ASP A 3 7.43 -22.36 -10.91
CA ASP A 3 8.26 -23.48 -11.41
C ASP A 3 9.29 -23.88 -10.34
N THR A 4 8.97 -24.94 -9.63
CA THR A 4 9.78 -25.45 -8.51
C THR A 4 11.21 -25.80 -8.91
N LYS A 5 11.45 -26.18 -10.18
CA LYS A 5 12.79 -26.47 -10.68
C LYS A 5 13.61 -25.20 -10.87
N ILE A 6 12.98 -24.11 -11.30
CA ILE A 6 13.65 -22.81 -11.42
C ILE A 6 14.04 -22.33 -10.01
N ILE A 7 13.14 -22.41 -9.03
CA ILE A 7 13.46 -22.02 -7.64
C ILE A 7 14.61 -22.88 -7.09
N ALA A 8 14.59 -24.19 -7.28
CA ALA A 8 15.66 -25.06 -6.83
C ALA A 8 17.02 -24.67 -7.44
N SER A 9 17.06 -24.38 -8.75
CA SER A 9 18.28 -23.94 -9.44
C SER A 9 18.80 -22.59 -8.92
N ARG A 10 17.89 -21.64 -8.65
CA ARG A 10 18.25 -20.33 -8.07
C ARG A 10 18.81 -20.46 -6.67
N LEU A 11 18.22 -21.32 -5.82
CA LEU A 11 18.72 -21.62 -4.48
C LEU A 11 20.12 -22.24 -4.51
N GLU A 12 20.38 -23.16 -5.47
CA GLU A 12 21.71 -23.76 -5.63
C GLU A 12 22.75 -22.71 -6.01
N ALA A 13 22.47 -21.90 -7.04
CA ALA A 13 23.35 -20.81 -7.48
C ALA A 13 23.63 -19.81 -6.36
N LEU A 14 22.59 -19.42 -5.60
CA LEU A 14 22.72 -18.53 -4.45
C LEU A 14 23.62 -19.15 -3.36
N ARG A 15 23.43 -20.42 -3.02
CA ARG A 15 24.23 -21.10 -2.00
C ARG A 15 25.69 -21.28 -2.42
N GLU A 16 25.97 -21.46 -3.70
CA GLU A 16 27.34 -21.45 -4.20
C GLU A 16 28.01 -20.10 -3.97
N GLU A 17 27.30 -19.01 -4.27
CA GLU A 17 27.83 -17.66 -4.05
C GLU A 17 27.95 -17.34 -2.56
N MET A 18 27.01 -17.76 -1.72
CA MET A 18 27.09 -17.63 -0.26
C MET A 18 28.33 -18.34 0.30
N ARG A 19 28.68 -19.53 -0.21
CA ARG A 19 29.93 -20.25 0.21
C ARG A 19 31.18 -19.47 -0.20
N ARG A 20 31.21 -18.89 -1.42
CA ARG A 20 32.33 -18.05 -1.88
C ARG A 20 32.52 -16.82 -1.00
N GLU A 21 31.40 -16.23 -0.59
CA GLU A 21 31.36 -15.04 0.26
C GLU A 21 31.44 -15.35 1.76
N HIS A 22 31.56 -16.62 2.14
CA HIS A 22 31.59 -17.07 3.55
C HIS A 22 30.37 -16.65 4.35
N LEU A 23 29.16 -16.73 3.78
CA LEU A 23 27.91 -16.44 4.44
C LEU A 23 27.19 -17.70 4.89
N SER A 24 26.61 -17.67 6.09
CA SER A 24 25.73 -18.74 6.61
C SER A 24 24.28 -18.58 6.15
N ALA A 25 23.83 -17.35 5.96
CA ALA A 25 22.49 -17.00 5.49
C ALA A 25 22.50 -15.74 4.62
N PHE A 26 21.45 -15.54 3.81
CA PHE A 26 21.19 -14.29 3.12
C PHE A 26 19.70 -13.92 3.24
N ILE A 27 19.42 -12.63 3.50
CA ILE A 27 18.09 -12.08 3.74
C ILE A 27 17.66 -11.27 2.52
N PHE A 28 16.44 -11.55 2.01
CA PHE A 28 15.81 -10.83 0.90
C PHE A 28 14.54 -10.14 1.41
N PRO A 29 14.61 -8.84 1.79
CA PRO A 29 13.42 -8.08 2.18
C PRO A 29 12.49 -7.82 1.00
N SER A 30 11.28 -7.34 1.28
CA SER A 30 10.33 -6.90 0.24
C SER A 30 10.73 -5.58 -0.40
N SER A 31 11.49 -4.75 0.30
CA SER A 31 11.77 -3.36 -0.07
C SER A 31 12.87 -3.22 -1.13
N ASP A 32 12.84 -2.07 -1.78
CA ASP A 32 13.88 -1.54 -2.65
C ASP A 32 14.79 -0.55 -1.87
N PRO A 33 15.75 0.13 -2.52
CA PRO A 33 16.59 1.14 -1.86
C PRO A 33 15.82 2.31 -1.23
N HIS A 34 14.56 2.50 -1.59
CA HIS A 34 13.70 3.61 -1.18
C HIS A 34 12.66 3.21 -0.11
N MET A 35 12.70 1.97 0.37
CA MET A 35 11.73 1.39 1.31
C MET A 35 10.29 1.43 0.76
N SER A 36 10.14 1.21 -0.55
CA SER A 36 8.84 1.14 -1.22
C SER A 36 8.09 -0.14 -0.84
N GLU A 37 6.75 -0.08 -0.76
CA GLU A 37 5.90 -1.27 -0.62
C GLU A 37 5.79 -2.04 -1.94
N TYR A 38 5.47 -1.33 -3.02
CA TYR A 38 5.54 -1.85 -4.38
C TYR A 38 6.88 -1.44 -4.99
N VAL A 39 7.65 -2.42 -5.46
CA VAL A 39 9.02 -2.20 -5.92
C VAL A 39 9.14 -2.35 -7.43
N PRO A 40 10.01 -1.57 -8.08
CA PRO A 40 10.36 -1.85 -9.47
C PRO A 40 10.95 -3.26 -9.63
N SER A 41 10.72 -3.88 -10.78
CA SER A 41 11.07 -5.28 -11.06
C SER A 41 12.56 -5.64 -10.79
N ARG A 42 13.46 -4.66 -10.88
CA ARG A 42 14.88 -4.82 -10.54
C ARG A 42 15.10 -5.28 -9.09
N TRP A 43 14.23 -4.87 -8.17
CA TRP A 43 14.35 -5.15 -6.74
C TRP A 43 13.39 -6.23 -6.23
N GLU A 44 12.69 -6.93 -7.12
CA GLU A 44 11.85 -8.09 -6.75
C GLU A 44 12.67 -9.34 -6.35
N GLY A 45 13.76 -9.15 -5.62
CA GLY A 45 14.69 -10.23 -5.24
C GLY A 45 14.04 -11.35 -4.43
N ARG A 46 13.14 -11.01 -3.51
CA ARG A 46 12.34 -11.99 -2.75
C ARG A 46 11.47 -12.84 -3.68
N LYS A 47 10.73 -12.22 -4.60
CA LYS A 47 9.92 -12.92 -5.62
C LYS A 47 10.80 -13.79 -6.53
N TRP A 48 11.94 -13.27 -6.96
CA TRP A 48 12.87 -14.02 -7.80
C TRP A 48 13.36 -15.29 -7.12
N ILE A 49 13.76 -15.24 -5.85
CA ILE A 49 14.35 -16.40 -5.15
C ILE A 49 13.29 -17.39 -4.66
N SER A 50 12.10 -16.92 -4.24
CA SER A 50 11.08 -17.77 -3.60
C SER A 50 9.91 -18.12 -4.51
N GLY A 51 9.63 -17.30 -5.52
CA GLY A 51 8.42 -17.37 -6.34
C GLY A 51 7.18 -16.76 -5.66
N PHE A 52 7.32 -16.22 -4.46
CA PHE A 52 6.22 -15.52 -3.77
C PHE A 52 6.15 -14.06 -4.22
N ASP A 53 5.01 -13.63 -4.74
CA ASP A 53 4.78 -12.31 -5.36
C ASP A 53 4.00 -11.30 -4.52
N GLY A 54 3.46 -11.69 -3.35
CA GLY A 54 2.75 -10.76 -2.48
C GLY A 54 3.59 -9.52 -2.10
N SER A 55 2.99 -8.38 -1.79
CA SER A 55 3.73 -7.12 -1.54
C SER A 55 4.52 -7.10 -0.22
N ALA A 56 4.21 -7.96 0.74
CA ALA A 56 4.86 -7.99 2.05
C ALA A 56 5.43 -9.37 2.38
N GLY A 57 6.67 -9.39 2.87
CA GLY A 57 7.35 -10.59 3.38
C GLY A 57 8.86 -10.50 3.24
N THR A 58 9.56 -11.43 3.88
CA THR A 58 11.02 -11.54 3.85
C THR A 58 11.41 -12.98 3.59
N ALA A 59 12.17 -13.23 2.54
CA ALA A 59 12.73 -14.54 2.29
C ALA A 59 14.13 -14.64 2.92
N VAL A 60 14.43 -15.77 3.53
CA VAL A 60 15.74 -16.07 4.13
C VAL A 60 16.21 -17.41 3.62
N VAL A 61 17.43 -17.44 3.10
CA VAL A 61 18.09 -18.64 2.63
C VAL A 61 19.34 -18.90 3.47
N THR A 62 19.43 -20.09 4.04
CA THR A 62 20.67 -20.59 4.67
C THR A 62 21.35 -21.60 3.76
N LEU A 63 22.54 -22.07 4.12
CA LEU A 63 23.21 -23.13 3.38
C LEU A 63 22.43 -24.45 3.33
N HIS A 64 21.42 -24.61 4.20
CA HIS A 64 20.72 -25.88 4.45
C HIS A 64 19.20 -25.80 4.30
N SER A 65 18.61 -24.63 4.41
CA SER A 65 17.15 -24.42 4.46
C SER A 65 16.75 -23.09 3.87
N ALA A 66 15.47 -22.93 3.53
CA ALA A 66 14.91 -21.65 3.10
C ALA A 66 13.54 -21.41 3.76
N ALA A 67 13.22 -20.18 4.10
CA ALA A 67 11.93 -19.80 4.69
C ALA A 67 11.46 -18.43 4.21
N LEU A 68 10.15 -18.22 4.25
CA LEU A 68 9.50 -16.96 3.90
C LEU A 68 8.60 -16.52 5.07
N TRP A 69 8.87 -15.35 5.62
CA TRP A 69 7.97 -14.66 6.55
C TRP A 69 7.02 -13.78 5.76
N THR A 70 5.74 -13.81 6.09
CA THR A 70 4.73 -12.89 5.55
C THR A 70 3.59 -12.70 6.55
N ASP A 71 2.78 -11.65 6.37
CA ASP A 71 1.65 -11.34 7.23
C ASP A 71 0.35 -12.04 6.79
N SER A 72 -0.69 -11.86 7.60
CA SER A 72 -1.96 -12.59 7.47
C SER A 72 -2.70 -12.36 6.15
N ARG A 73 -2.43 -11.28 5.42
CA ARG A 73 -3.03 -11.00 4.11
C ARG A 73 -2.63 -12.05 3.08
N TYR A 74 -1.47 -12.66 3.28
CA TYR A 74 -0.81 -13.54 2.30
C TYR A 74 -0.68 -15.01 2.75
N PHE A 75 -1.12 -15.41 3.94
CA PHE A 75 -0.90 -16.79 4.43
C PHE A 75 -1.37 -17.85 3.44
N ILE A 76 -2.58 -17.71 2.91
CA ILE A 76 -3.14 -18.69 1.96
C ILE A 76 -2.40 -18.62 0.61
N ALA A 77 -2.16 -17.42 0.08
CA ALA A 77 -1.44 -17.24 -1.17
C ALA A 77 0.00 -17.79 -1.09
N ALA A 78 0.72 -17.50 -0.01
CA ALA A 78 2.07 -18.00 0.20
C ALA A 78 2.11 -19.52 0.35
N GLU A 79 1.18 -20.13 1.08
CA GLU A 79 1.07 -21.59 1.18
C GLU A 79 0.92 -22.25 -0.20
N GLN A 80 0.10 -21.67 -1.07
CA GLN A 80 -0.11 -22.16 -2.44
C GLN A 80 1.11 -21.94 -3.34
N GLN A 81 1.73 -20.75 -3.28
CA GLN A 81 2.83 -20.38 -4.15
C GLN A 81 4.15 -21.07 -3.76
N LEU A 82 4.36 -21.35 -2.48
CA LEU A 82 5.54 -22.06 -1.99
C LEU A 82 5.40 -23.58 -2.08
N ALA A 83 4.23 -24.10 -2.42
CA ALA A 83 3.96 -25.54 -2.47
C ALA A 83 4.93 -26.25 -3.43
N GLY A 84 5.61 -27.29 -2.93
CA GLY A 84 6.60 -28.07 -3.68
C GLY A 84 7.97 -27.41 -3.83
N THR A 85 8.20 -26.22 -3.30
CA THR A 85 9.54 -25.61 -3.15
C THR A 85 10.18 -26.01 -1.82
N GLU A 86 11.42 -25.63 -1.58
CA GLU A 86 12.11 -25.82 -0.30
C GLU A 86 11.66 -24.80 0.77
N PHE A 87 11.01 -23.71 0.37
CA PHE A 87 10.65 -22.64 1.28
C PHE A 87 9.60 -23.07 2.29
N GLN A 88 9.89 -22.84 3.57
CA GLN A 88 8.96 -22.99 4.69
C GLN A 88 8.20 -21.67 4.90
N LEU A 89 6.86 -21.74 5.00
CA LEU A 89 6.05 -20.57 5.33
C LEU A 89 6.13 -20.28 6.84
N MET A 90 6.56 -19.06 7.17
CA MET A 90 6.57 -18.50 8.52
C MET A 90 5.46 -17.44 8.62
N ARG A 91 4.42 -17.73 9.40
CA ARG A 91 3.25 -16.85 9.57
C ARG A 91 3.55 -15.81 10.64
N GLU A 92 3.86 -14.59 10.23
CA GLU A 92 4.19 -13.50 11.15
C GLU A 92 3.10 -13.25 12.21
N ARG A 93 3.53 -12.89 13.41
CA ARG A 93 2.67 -12.53 14.55
C ARG A 93 1.84 -13.67 15.12
N LEU A 94 2.14 -14.92 14.80
CA LEU A 94 1.63 -16.07 15.53
C LEU A 94 2.64 -16.50 16.58
N ASP A 95 2.14 -16.91 17.74
CA ASP A 95 2.96 -17.19 18.94
C ASP A 95 4.06 -18.25 18.71
N ASP A 96 3.83 -19.19 17.81
CA ASP A 96 4.76 -20.29 17.51
C ASP A 96 5.73 -19.98 16.35
N THR A 97 5.67 -18.77 15.76
CA THR A 97 6.54 -18.41 14.63
C THR A 97 7.82 -17.76 15.14
N PRO A 98 9.01 -18.36 14.87
CA PRO A 98 10.28 -17.76 15.28
C PRO A 98 10.53 -16.45 14.52
N THR A 99 11.25 -15.52 15.15
CA THR A 99 11.81 -14.36 14.44
C THR A 99 12.85 -14.82 13.43
N ILE A 100 13.16 -13.96 12.44
CA ILE A 100 14.21 -14.26 11.45
C ILE A 100 15.55 -14.58 12.12
N PRO A 101 16.06 -13.77 13.09
CA PRO A 101 17.29 -14.09 13.82
C PRO A 101 17.23 -15.42 14.59
N GLU A 102 16.13 -15.72 15.27
CA GLU A 102 15.94 -17.00 15.99
C GLU A 102 16.02 -18.18 15.03
N TRP A 103 15.32 -18.09 13.89
CA TRP A 103 15.34 -19.17 12.91
C TRP A 103 16.73 -19.35 12.29
N ILE A 104 17.45 -18.28 11.93
CA ILE A 104 18.82 -18.38 11.43
C ILE A 104 19.72 -19.06 12.44
N ALA A 105 19.63 -18.68 13.73
CA ALA A 105 20.42 -19.31 14.78
C ALA A 105 20.11 -20.81 14.93
N GLN A 106 18.83 -21.21 14.80
CA GLN A 106 18.39 -22.62 14.84
C GLN A 106 18.89 -23.43 13.64
N GLN A 107 19.05 -22.79 12.46
CA GLN A 107 19.52 -23.46 11.23
C GLN A 107 21.06 -23.57 11.14
N SER A 108 21.79 -22.81 11.94
CA SER A 108 23.26 -22.80 11.94
C SER A 108 23.82 -24.12 12.43
N LYS A 109 24.82 -24.65 11.72
CA LYS A 109 25.51 -25.90 12.07
C LYS A 109 26.97 -25.65 12.45
N ASP A 110 27.56 -26.59 13.19
CA ASP A 110 28.97 -26.54 13.53
C ASP A 110 29.83 -26.49 12.25
N GLY A 111 30.66 -25.45 12.17
CA GLY A 111 31.52 -25.20 11.01
C GLY A 111 30.96 -24.24 9.96
N ASP A 112 29.70 -23.83 10.07
CA ASP A 112 29.15 -22.75 9.25
C ASP A 112 29.80 -21.40 9.63
N SER A 113 29.78 -20.46 8.68
CA SER A 113 30.16 -19.06 8.95
C SER A 113 29.20 -18.45 9.99
N THR A 114 29.68 -17.47 10.72
CA THR A 114 28.83 -16.66 11.63
C THR A 114 28.29 -15.38 10.94
N GLU A 115 28.55 -15.20 9.64
CA GLU A 115 28.18 -13.99 8.92
C GLU A 115 26.88 -14.19 8.12
N VAL A 116 25.90 -13.31 8.37
CA VAL A 116 24.61 -13.24 7.68
C VAL A 116 24.66 -12.07 6.69
N GLY A 117 24.32 -12.29 5.43
CA GLY A 117 24.31 -11.27 4.38
C GLY A 117 22.94 -10.61 4.20
N VAL A 118 22.94 -9.34 3.85
CA VAL A 118 21.79 -8.59 3.31
C VAL A 118 22.32 -7.46 2.41
N ASP A 119 21.54 -7.06 1.41
CA ASP A 119 21.81 -5.80 0.72
C ASP A 119 21.35 -4.62 1.60
N GLY A 120 22.31 -3.89 2.17
CA GLY A 120 22.02 -2.73 3.02
C GLY A 120 21.41 -1.54 2.27
N MET A 121 21.37 -1.56 0.94
CA MET A 121 20.57 -0.61 0.16
C MET A 121 19.06 -0.92 0.25
N CYS A 122 18.68 -2.18 0.46
CA CYS A 122 17.29 -2.63 0.46
C CYS A 122 16.73 -2.89 1.88
N MET A 123 17.35 -2.38 2.92
CA MET A 123 16.90 -2.54 4.31
C MET A 123 17.09 -1.25 5.10
N ALA A 124 16.09 -0.85 5.87
CA ALA A 124 16.14 0.38 6.65
C ALA A 124 17.19 0.35 7.77
N LEU A 125 17.69 1.52 8.15
CA LEU A 125 18.69 1.65 9.23
C LEU A 125 18.21 0.98 10.53
N SER A 126 16.97 1.28 10.98
CA SER A 126 16.43 0.71 12.21
C SER A 126 16.32 -0.81 12.17
N GLU A 127 15.84 -1.37 11.05
CA GLU A 127 15.69 -2.82 10.88
C GLU A 127 17.03 -3.55 10.92
N VAL A 128 18.06 -2.99 10.27
CA VAL A 128 19.41 -3.58 10.30
C VAL A 128 20.00 -3.53 11.71
N GLU A 129 19.83 -2.43 12.43
CA GLU A 129 20.38 -2.31 13.79
C GLU A 129 19.68 -3.24 14.78
N ASP A 130 18.34 -3.37 14.69
CA ASP A 130 17.57 -4.29 15.53
C ASP A 130 17.98 -5.74 15.23
N MET A 131 18.06 -6.10 13.96
CA MET A 131 18.44 -7.45 13.54
C MET A 131 19.89 -7.81 13.94
N LYS A 132 20.85 -6.88 13.81
CA LYS A 132 22.22 -7.05 14.29
C LYS A 132 22.28 -7.30 15.80
N ALA A 133 21.50 -6.55 16.58
CA ALA A 133 21.46 -6.70 18.01
C ALA A 133 20.94 -8.10 18.40
N GLU A 134 19.87 -8.57 17.77
CA GLU A 134 19.25 -9.85 18.04
C GLU A 134 20.14 -11.03 17.58
N LEU A 135 20.69 -11.00 16.37
CA LEU A 135 21.62 -12.01 15.86
C LEU A 135 22.84 -12.20 16.78
N LYS A 136 23.37 -11.09 17.27
CA LYS A 136 24.50 -11.13 18.21
C LYS A 136 24.13 -11.82 19.54
N LEU A 137 22.93 -11.59 20.06
CA LEU A 137 22.45 -12.18 21.32
C LEU A 137 22.17 -13.68 21.16
N LEU A 138 21.60 -14.11 20.03
CA LEU A 138 21.14 -15.49 19.83
C LEU A 138 22.25 -16.48 19.46
N GLY A 139 23.33 -16.05 18.85
CA GLY A 139 24.37 -16.99 18.41
C GLY A 139 25.73 -16.37 18.14
N GLY A 140 25.93 -15.10 18.54
CA GLY A 140 27.16 -14.37 18.20
C GLY A 140 27.31 -14.14 16.69
N LEU A 141 26.20 -14.22 15.94
CA LEU A 141 26.17 -13.99 14.51
C LEU A 141 26.41 -12.51 14.21
N THR A 142 27.02 -12.25 13.07
CA THR A 142 27.29 -10.90 12.56
C THR A 142 26.56 -10.66 11.25
N MET A 143 26.34 -9.39 10.88
CA MET A 143 25.63 -9.05 9.66
C MET A 143 26.51 -8.26 8.70
N ARG A 144 26.65 -8.73 7.46
CA ARG A 144 27.29 -8.04 6.36
C ARG A 144 26.27 -7.37 5.46
N THR A 145 26.42 -6.07 5.24
CA THR A 145 25.40 -5.22 4.60
C THR A 145 25.85 -4.54 3.31
N ASN A 146 27.06 -4.86 2.83
CA ASN A 146 27.66 -4.23 1.66
C ASN A 146 27.75 -5.17 0.45
N LEU A 147 26.79 -6.05 0.29
CA LEU A 147 26.77 -7.06 -0.75
C LEU A 147 25.40 -7.14 -1.43
N ASP A 148 25.32 -6.74 -2.69
CA ASP A 148 24.22 -7.11 -3.58
C ASP A 148 24.56 -8.45 -4.25
N ILE A 149 24.13 -9.55 -3.61
CA ILE A 149 24.40 -10.90 -4.11
C ILE A 149 23.63 -11.20 -5.41
N LEU A 150 22.49 -10.51 -5.63
CA LEU A 150 21.67 -10.70 -6.83
C LEU A 150 22.38 -10.26 -8.11
N GLU A 151 23.25 -9.27 -8.06
CA GLU A 151 24.06 -8.88 -9.23
C GLU A 151 24.94 -10.03 -9.77
N ARG A 152 25.19 -11.05 -8.97
CA ARG A 152 26.04 -12.18 -9.33
C ARG A 152 25.26 -13.42 -9.75
N VAL A 153 24.04 -13.58 -9.24
CA VAL A 153 23.24 -14.80 -9.45
C VAL A 153 22.01 -14.59 -10.33
N TRP A 154 21.49 -13.37 -10.42
CA TRP A 154 20.33 -13.02 -11.26
C TRP A 154 20.80 -12.46 -12.61
N THR A 155 21.13 -13.35 -13.53
CA THR A 155 21.79 -13.01 -14.80
C THR A 155 20.95 -12.15 -15.76
N ASP A 156 19.62 -12.24 -15.66
CA ASP A 156 18.64 -11.48 -16.44
C ASP A 156 17.92 -10.40 -15.59
N ARG A 157 18.58 -9.91 -14.55
CA ARG A 157 18.04 -8.89 -13.65
C ARG A 157 17.66 -7.63 -14.43
N PRO A 158 16.42 -7.15 -14.27
CA PRO A 158 15.96 -5.92 -14.95
C PRO A 158 16.83 -4.71 -14.63
N SER A 159 16.90 -3.78 -15.58
CA SER A 159 17.55 -2.48 -15.36
C SER A 159 16.73 -1.59 -14.43
N VAL A 160 17.36 -0.57 -13.85
CA VAL A 160 16.63 0.50 -13.16
C VAL A 160 15.69 1.19 -14.15
N PRO A 161 14.42 1.46 -13.82
CA PRO A 161 13.45 2.09 -14.70
C PRO A 161 13.94 3.44 -15.25
N SER A 162 13.50 3.78 -16.47
CA SER A 162 13.92 5.00 -17.17
C SER A 162 12.75 5.77 -17.82
N ASP A 163 11.52 5.57 -17.34
CA ASP A 163 10.34 6.28 -17.81
C ASP A 163 10.46 7.79 -17.59
N LYS A 164 9.78 8.57 -18.46
CA LYS A 164 9.85 10.03 -18.40
C LYS A 164 9.03 10.59 -17.26
N VAL A 165 9.64 11.49 -16.50
CA VAL A 165 8.99 12.24 -15.44
C VAL A 165 8.10 13.34 -16.02
N ASN A 166 6.94 13.55 -15.40
CA ASN A 166 5.95 14.56 -15.76
C ASN A 166 5.67 15.49 -14.58
N ILE A 167 5.34 16.75 -14.88
CA ILE A 167 4.94 17.73 -13.88
C ILE A 167 3.48 17.49 -13.49
N GLN A 168 3.21 17.42 -12.19
CA GLN A 168 1.85 17.43 -11.64
C GLN A 168 1.30 18.86 -11.72
N PRO A 169 0.19 19.11 -12.46
CA PRO A 169 -0.37 20.44 -12.60
C PRO A 169 -0.71 21.08 -11.26
N MET A 170 -0.43 22.38 -11.12
CA MET A 170 -0.65 23.14 -9.90
C MET A 170 -2.12 23.14 -9.46
N GLU A 171 -3.06 23.08 -10.40
CA GLU A 171 -4.51 22.98 -10.11
C GLU A 171 -4.89 21.71 -9.34
N TYR A 172 -4.06 20.65 -9.40
CA TYR A 172 -4.26 19.40 -8.67
C TYR A 172 -3.33 19.29 -7.45
N ALA A 173 -2.10 19.81 -7.55
CA ALA A 173 -1.14 19.80 -6.46
C ALA A 173 -1.52 20.76 -5.31
N GLY A 174 -2.15 21.90 -5.65
CA GLY A 174 -2.65 22.90 -4.71
C GLY A 174 -1.60 23.73 -3.98
N GLU A 175 -0.33 23.35 -4.04
CA GLU A 175 0.81 24.03 -3.40
C GLU A 175 2.06 23.91 -4.28
N ALA A 176 2.81 25.00 -4.42
CA ALA A 176 4.03 25.00 -5.22
C ALA A 176 5.13 24.17 -4.55
N CYS A 177 6.04 23.62 -5.37
CA CYS A 177 7.22 22.88 -4.88
C CYS A 177 8.07 23.74 -3.94
N SER A 178 8.35 25.00 -4.29
CA SER A 178 9.08 25.96 -3.44
C SER A 178 8.44 26.13 -2.06
N ASP A 179 7.12 26.27 -2.00
CA ASP A 179 6.39 26.47 -0.73
C ASP A 179 6.46 25.20 0.14
N LYS A 180 6.35 24.02 -0.47
CA LYS A 180 6.53 22.73 0.23
C LYS A 180 7.94 22.60 0.80
N LEU A 181 8.97 22.93 0.00
CA LEU A 181 10.37 22.92 0.46
C LEU A 181 10.59 23.87 1.63
N ASP A 182 10.04 25.07 1.60
CA ASP A 182 10.14 26.03 2.69
C ASP A 182 9.44 25.55 3.97
N ARG A 183 8.26 24.95 3.83
CA ARG A 183 7.57 24.32 4.97
C ARG A 183 8.37 23.15 5.57
N ILE A 184 8.99 22.32 4.73
CA ILE A 184 9.88 21.24 5.18
C ILE A 184 11.05 21.83 5.96
N ARG A 185 11.75 22.82 5.41
CA ARG A 185 12.87 23.52 6.08
C ARG A 185 12.48 24.08 7.45
N HIS A 186 11.30 24.70 7.57
CA HIS A 186 10.79 25.16 8.86
C HIS A 186 10.55 24.03 9.87
N LYS A 187 10.12 22.86 9.41
CA LYS A 187 9.96 21.68 10.29
C LYS A 187 11.31 21.11 10.71
N LEU A 188 12.28 21.04 9.78
CA LEU A 188 13.65 20.58 10.06
C LEU A 188 14.34 21.43 11.12
N LEU A 189 14.23 22.75 11.04
CA LEU A 189 14.78 23.66 12.05
C LEU A 189 14.22 23.36 13.46
N ARG A 190 12.94 23.02 13.57
CA ARG A 190 12.32 22.64 14.86
C ARG A 190 12.84 21.31 15.39
N GLN A 191 13.32 20.43 14.52
CA GLN A 191 13.95 19.15 14.86
C GLN A 191 15.47 19.29 15.06
N GLY A 192 16.04 20.50 14.90
CA GLY A 192 17.48 20.78 15.04
C GLY A 192 18.30 20.34 13.82
N ALA A 193 17.67 20.23 12.66
CA ALA A 193 18.33 19.87 11.41
C ALA A 193 18.37 21.06 10.43
N SER A 194 19.49 21.22 9.70
CA SER A 194 19.65 22.21 8.64
C SER A 194 19.35 21.65 7.24
N GLY A 195 19.14 20.34 7.14
CA GLY A 195 18.70 19.66 5.93
C GLY A 195 18.30 18.22 6.20
N MET A 196 17.87 17.50 5.16
CA MET A 196 17.50 16.10 5.26
C MET A 196 17.81 15.31 3.99
N LEU A 197 18.02 14.02 4.14
CA LEU A 197 17.96 13.05 3.06
C LEU A 197 16.53 12.48 2.99
N LEU A 198 15.86 12.67 1.87
CA LEU A 198 14.55 12.09 1.58
C LEU A 198 14.72 10.94 0.60
N THR A 199 14.23 9.76 0.96
CA THR A 199 14.43 8.52 0.19
C THR A 199 13.15 7.93 -0.33
N GLN A 200 12.01 8.14 0.34
CA GLN A 200 10.73 7.59 -0.09
C GLN A 200 10.23 8.26 -1.37
N LEU A 201 9.91 7.43 -2.38
CA LEU A 201 9.61 7.90 -3.74
C LEU A 201 8.36 8.76 -3.80
N ASP A 202 7.33 8.42 -3.05
CA ASP A 202 6.08 9.18 -2.99
C ASP A 202 6.23 10.52 -2.24
N ASP A 203 7.10 10.58 -1.23
CA ASP A 203 7.44 11.83 -0.55
C ASP A 203 8.21 12.78 -1.47
N ILE A 204 9.17 12.25 -2.26
CA ILE A 204 9.90 13.01 -3.27
C ILE A 204 8.95 13.51 -4.35
N ALA A 205 8.08 12.63 -4.88
CA ALA A 205 7.11 12.96 -5.91
C ALA A 205 6.11 14.03 -5.45
N TRP A 206 5.64 13.94 -4.20
CA TRP A 206 4.78 14.96 -3.58
C TRP A 206 5.51 16.29 -3.39
N THR A 207 6.71 16.25 -2.85
CA THR A 207 7.51 17.47 -2.56
C THR A 207 7.79 18.25 -3.84
N LEU A 208 8.17 17.56 -4.91
CA LEU A 208 8.58 18.18 -6.17
C LEU A 208 7.42 18.40 -7.16
N ASN A 209 6.19 17.99 -6.85
CA ASN A 209 5.07 17.97 -7.80
C ASN A 209 5.41 17.27 -9.12
N LEU A 210 6.04 16.10 -9.03
CA LEU A 210 6.43 15.28 -10.17
C LEU A 210 5.80 13.89 -10.10
N ARG A 211 5.52 13.30 -11.25
CA ARG A 211 4.96 11.93 -11.38
C ARG A 211 5.66 11.15 -12.48
N CYS A 212 5.68 9.83 -12.36
CA CYS A 212 6.22 8.90 -13.35
C CYS A 212 5.58 7.53 -13.21
N THR A 213 5.99 6.55 -13.99
CA THR A 213 5.46 5.18 -14.01
C THR A 213 6.52 4.12 -13.71
N ASP A 214 7.55 4.46 -12.92
CA ASP A 214 8.64 3.53 -12.58
C ASP A 214 8.19 2.36 -11.71
N VAL A 215 7.14 2.57 -10.93
CA VAL A 215 6.53 1.56 -10.06
C VAL A 215 5.13 1.25 -10.57
N HIS A 216 4.81 -0.02 -10.70
CA HIS A 216 3.50 -0.49 -11.14
C HIS A 216 2.39 0.11 -10.28
N CYS A 217 1.35 0.63 -10.89
CA CYS A 217 0.19 1.28 -10.26
C CYS A 217 0.49 2.50 -9.37
N THR A 218 1.77 2.83 -9.14
CA THR A 218 2.18 3.92 -8.25
C THR A 218 2.92 5.01 -9.03
N PRO A 219 2.39 6.23 -9.14
CA PRO A 219 2.93 7.24 -10.05
C PRO A 219 4.15 7.98 -9.46
N VAL A 220 5.23 7.25 -9.17
CA VAL A 220 6.48 7.73 -8.60
C VAL A 220 7.67 7.44 -9.51
N PHE A 221 8.85 7.94 -9.16
CA PHE A 221 10.08 7.77 -9.92
C PHE A 221 11.27 7.49 -9.01
N VAL A 222 12.14 6.59 -9.43
CA VAL A 222 13.36 6.21 -8.72
C VAL A 222 14.31 7.40 -8.64
N SER A 223 14.53 7.92 -7.42
CA SER A 223 15.34 9.12 -7.16
C SER A 223 15.66 9.28 -5.67
N TRP A 224 16.61 10.18 -5.37
CA TRP A 224 16.88 10.66 -4.02
C TRP A 224 16.74 12.18 -3.99
N LEU A 225 16.42 12.74 -2.84
CA LEU A 225 16.39 14.19 -2.68
C LEU A 225 17.14 14.59 -1.42
N ILE A 226 18.17 15.44 -1.59
CA ILE A 226 18.81 16.14 -0.47
C ILE A 226 18.21 17.54 -0.41
N ILE A 227 17.56 17.86 0.71
CA ILE A 227 17.03 19.20 1.01
C ILE A 227 18.02 19.88 1.93
N ALA A 228 18.59 20.99 1.48
CA ALA A 228 19.46 21.85 2.27
C ALA A 228 18.71 23.11 2.74
N GLU A 229 19.39 23.97 3.52
CA GLU A 229 18.81 25.17 4.10
C GLU A 229 18.25 26.15 3.06
N ASP A 230 18.91 26.29 1.92
CA ASP A 230 18.60 27.26 0.86
C ASP A 230 18.48 26.65 -0.55
N SER A 231 18.74 25.36 -0.69
CA SER A 231 18.72 24.63 -1.96
C SER A 231 18.15 23.22 -1.81
N ALA A 232 17.93 22.53 -2.90
CA ALA A 232 17.64 21.10 -2.92
C ALA A 232 18.31 20.47 -4.15
N THR A 233 18.73 19.20 -4.03
CA THR A 233 19.33 18.46 -5.14
C THR A 233 18.60 17.15 -5.34
N LEU A 234 18.03 16.99 -6.54
CA LEU A 234 17.39 15.75 -7.00
C LEU A 234 18.43 14.88 -7.69
N TYR A 235 18.63 13.67 -7.15
CA TYR A 235 19.49 12.64 -7.74
C TYR A 235 18.61 11.67 -8.53
N ILE A 236 18.71 11.72 -9.84
CA ILE A 236 17.86 10.97 -10.78
C ILE A 236 18.65 10.66 -12.05
N LYS A 237 18.31 9.57 -12.75
CA LYS A 237 18.88 9.33 -14.07
C LYS A 237 18.51 10.46 -15.04
N GLY A 238 19.49 11.15 -15.60
CA GLY A 238 19.29 12.30 -16.47
C GLY A 238 18.39 12.00 -17.69
N GLU A 239 18.43 10.75 -18.20
CA GLU A 239 17.55 10.30 -19.28
C GLU A 239 16.04 10.38 -18.98
N LYS A 240 15.63 10.43 -17.71
CA LYS A 240 14.22 10.54 -17.29
C LYS A 240 13.68 11.97 -17.42
N LEU A 241 14.55 12.96 -17.50
CA LEU A 241 14.17 14.36 -17.47
C LEU A 241 13.91 14.88 -18.90
N THR A 242 12.78 15.56 -19.07
CA THR A 242 12.51 16.35 -20.27
C THR A 242 13.04 17.77 -20.09
N PRO A 243 13.31 18.53 -21.18
CA PRO A 243 13.70 19.92 -21.05
C PRO A 243 12.72 20.78 -20.24
N GLU A 244 11.43 20.47 -20.30
CA GLU A 244 10.37 21.13 -19.53
C GLU A 244 10.53 20.88 -18.03
N VAL A 245 10.76 19.61 -17.62
CA VAL A 245 10.98 19.23 -16.22
C VAL A 245 12.26 19.86 -15.68
N VAL A 246 13.35 19.91 -16.49
CA VAL A 246 14.60 20.58 -16.09
C VAL A 246 14.38 22.07 -15.87
N ALA A 247 13.65 22.75 -16.75
CA ALA A 247 13.31 24.17 -16.60
C ALA A 247 12.46 24.39 -15.34
N TYR A 248 11.45 23.57 -15.11
CA TYR A 248 10.60 23.61 -13.94
C TYR A 248 11.42 23.45 -12.64
N LEU A 249 12.28 22.42 -12.52
CA LEU A 249 13.11 22.21 -11.34
C LEU A 249 14.02 23.40 -11.04
N LYS A 250 14.61 23.98 -12.10
CA LYS A 250 15.44 25.18 -11.96
C LYS A 250 14.65 26.39 -11.45
N GLU A 251 13.41 26.58 -11.92
CA GLU A 251 12.51 27.63 -11.40
C GLU A 251 12.15 27.42 -9.92
N GLN A 252 12.12 26.17 -9.46
CA GLN A 252 11.85 25.82 -8.07
C GLN A 252 13.12 25.78 -7.19
N ASN A 253 14.29 26.22 -7.70
CA ASN A 253 15.58 26.19 -7.03
C ASN A 253 15.99 24.76 -6.61
N VAL A 254 15.75 23.79 -7.48
CA VAL A 254 16.14 22.39 -7.33
C VAL A 254 17.20 22.05 -8.38
N ASP A 255 18.40 21.72 -7.92
CA ASP A 255 19.49 21.22 -8.76
C ASP A 255 19.26 19.74 -9.10
N VAL A 256 19.94 19.27 -10.18
CA VAL A 256 19.85 17.88 -10.63
C VAL A 256 21.25 17.27 -10.68
N ALA A 257 21.37 16.03 -10.20
CA ALA A 257 22.57 15.19 -10.29
C ALA A 257 22.19 13.77 -10.72
N GLU A 258 23.18 12.97 -11.14
CA GLU A 258 22.93 11.58 -11.51
C GLU A 258 22.56 10.73 -10.28
N TYR A 259 21.67 9.75 -10.49
CA TYR A 259 21.14 8.89 -9.43
C TYR A 259 22.22 8.20 -8.60
N ASP A 260 23.28 7.73 -9.28
CA ASP A 260 24.37 6.97 -8.66
C ASP A 260 25.34 7.89 -7.86
N ASP A 261 25.25 9.21 -8.03
CA ASP A 261 26.12 10.18 -7.35
C ASP A 261 25.64 10.52 -5.92
N ILE A 262 24.57 9.90 -5.41
CA ILE A 262 23.99 10.19 -4.09
C ILE A 262 25.02 10.09 -2.94
N ILE A 263 25.91 9.09 -2.98
CA ILE A 263 26.95 8.90 -1.95
C ILE A 263 27.93 10.09 -1.93
N GLU A 264 28.36 10.52 -3.11
CA GLU A 264 29.25 11.69 -3.22
C GLU A 264 28.50 12.98 -2.84
N GLY A 265 27.22 13.09 -3.19
CA GLY A 265 26.36 14.19 -2.75
C GLY A 265 26.23 14.28 -1.24
N LEU A 266 26.04 13.15 -0.55
CA LEU A 266 26.02 13.11 0.91
C LEU A 266 27.37 13.50 1.53
N LYS A 267 28.49 13.06 0.97
CA LYS A 267 29.84 13.46 1.42
C LYS A 267 30.09 14.97 1.22
N ALA A 268 29.57 15.53 0.13
CA ALA A 268 29.69 16.92 -0.25
C ALA A 268 28.67 17.86 0.42
N TYR A 269 27.67 17.32 1.14
CA TYR A 269 26.65 18.13 1.80
C TYR A 269 27.29 19.17 2.73
N GLY A 270 27.02 20.45 2.46
CA GLY A 270 27.66 21.59 3.13
C GLY A 270 26.97 22.11 4.38
N GLY A 271 25.81 21.54 4.74
CA GLY A 271 25.06 21.95 5.93
C GLY A 271 25.67 21.41 7.23
N TYR A 272 25.30 22.01 8.35
CA TYR A 272 25.83 21.64 9.65
C TYR A 272 25.25 20.37 10.24
N THR A 273 23.96 20.13 9.97
CA THR A 273 23.22 18.93 10.43
C THR A 273 22.38 18.35 9.31
N LEU A 274 22.29 17.02 9.23
CA LEU A 274 21.45 16.31 8.27
C LEU A 274 20.51 15.37 9.01
N LEU A 275 19.19 15.51 8.79
CA LEU A 275 18.20 14.59 9.31
C LEU A 275 18.22 13.30 8.49
N ILE A 276 18.32 12.18 9.19
CA ILE A 276 18.19 10.82 8.69
C ILE A 276 17.03 10.17 9.44
N ASP A 277 15.99 9.78 8.73
CA ASP A 277 14.90 8.99 9.30
C ASP A 277 15.31 7.51 9.33
N PRO A 278 15.50 6.90 10.51
CA PRO A 278 16.00 5.53 10.60
C PRO A 278 15.01 4.48 10.05
N ALA A 279 13.73 4.83 9.91
CA ALA A 279 12.71 3.91 9.39
C ALA A 279 12.61 3.91 7.85
N THR A 280 13.12 4.95 7.19
CA THR A 280 12.97 5.11 5.73
C THR A 280 14.26 5.23 4.96
N VAL A 281 15.34 5.65 5.61
CA VAL A 281 16.66 5.71 4.99
C VAL A 281 17.32 4.33 5.08
N ASN A 282 17.77 3.80 3.95
CA ASN A 282 18.45 2.52 3.92
C ASN A 282 19.80 2.55 4.68
N TYR A 283 20.21 1.37 5.14
CA TYR A 283 21.40 1.24 5.98
C TYR A 283 22.65 1.78 5.29
N THR A 284 22.87 1.49 4.03
CA THR A 284 24.09 1.89 3.30
C THR A 284 24.24 3.39 3.26
N LEU A 285 23.20 4.15 2.87
CA LEU A 285 23.25 5.61 2.84
C LEU A 285 23.39 6.21 4.24
N SER A 286 22.79 5.60 5.25
CA SER A 286 22.93 6.05 6.64
C SER A 286 24.37 5.96 7.18
N GLN A 287 25.22 5.10 6.59
CA GLN A 287 26.63 4.94 6.97
C GLN A 287 27.57 5.93 6.29
N VAL A 288 27.10 6.67 5.29
CA VAL A 288 27.92 7.68 4.60
C VAL A 288 28.28 8.80 5.59
N ARG A 289 29.55 9.18 5.62
CA ARG A 289 30.06 10.25 6.50
C ARG A 289 30.49 11.44 5.65
N GLY A 290 29.93 12.60 5.99
CA GLY A 290 30.30 13.90 5.48
C GLY A 290 30.74 14.83 6.63
N ASN A 291 30.89 16.10 6.33
CA ASN A 291 31.26 17.11 7.34
C ASN A 291 30.01 17.67 8.05
N TYR A 292 29.11 16.83 8.47
CA TYR A 292 27.86 17.19 9.17
C TYR A 292 27.57 16.22 10.33
N ARG A 293 26.74 16.69 11.25
CA ARG A 293 26.20 15.84 12.32
C ARG A 293 24.84 15.26 11.89
N VAL A 294 24.64 13.97 12.11
CA VAL A 294 23.35 13.32 11.87
C VAL A 294 22.37 13.66 12.98
N VAL A 295 21.15 14.02 12.58
CA VAL A 295 19.96 14.12 13.45
C VAL A 295 19.08 12.93 13.12
N SER A 296 18.98 11.97 14.04
CA SER A 296 18.09 10.80 13.89
C SER A 296 16.69 11.16 14.37
N ALA A 297 15.76 11.32 13.45
CA ALA A 297 14.37 11.66 13.73
C ALA A 297 13.46 11.30 12.56
N PRO A 298 12.14 11.08 12.80
CA PRO A 298 11.19 10.84 11.73
C PRO A 298 11.12 12.02 10.73
N SER A 299 10.97 11.68 9.44
CA SER A 299 10.72 12.66 8.38
C SER A 299 9.43 13.44 8.66
N PRO A 300 9.43 14.78 8.50
CA PRO A 300 8.20 15.56 8.61
C PRO A 300 7.29 15.44 7.38
N VAL A 301 7.78 14.93 6.26
CA VAL A 301 7.08 14.94 4.96
C VAL A 301 5.82 14.08 4.96
N PRO A 302 5.82 12.82 5.45
CA PRO A 302 4.61 12.00 5.47
C PRO A 302 3.44 12.65 6.19
N ALA A 303 3.68 13.27 7.34
CA ALA A 303 2.63 13.97 8.11
C ALA A 303 2.12 15.25 7.41
N MET A 304 2.97 15.90 6.61
CA MET A 304 2.57 17.06 5.80
C MET A 304 1.74 16.65 4.59
N LYS A 305 2.15 15.58 3.90
CA LYS A 305 1.46 14.99 2.74
C LYS A 305 0.11 14.40 3.10
N ALA A 306 -0.02 13.80 4.28
CA ALA A 306 -1.26 13.21 4.77
C ALA A 306 -2.41 14.22 4.90
N VAL A 307 -2.12 15.48 5.21
CA VAL A 307 -3.12 16.55 5.29
C VAL A 307 -3.27 17.20 3.92
N LYS A 308 -4.30 16.82 3.21
CA LYS A 308 -4.57 17.25 1.83
C LYS A 308 -4.92 18.74 1.77
N SER A 309 -4.41 19.42 0.75
CA SER A 309 -4.84 20.76 0.39
C SER A 309 -6.30 20.78 -0.06
N GLU A 310 -6.91 21.95 -0.12
CA GLU A 310 -8.28 22.11 -0.64
C GLU A 310 -8.39 21.60 -2.10
N ALA A 311 -7.37 21.89 -2.92
CA ALA A 311 -7.33 21.42 -4.30
C ALA A 311 -7.27 19.89 -4.41
N GLU A 312 -6.48 19.24 -3.55
CA GLU A 312 -6.41 17.77 -3.48
C GLU A 312 -7.75 17.19 -2.98
N CYS A 313 -8.38 17.77 -1.94
CA CYS A 313 -9.69 17.32 -1.45
C CYS A 313 -10.77 17.41 -2.55
N GLU A 314 -10.80 18.51 -3.31
CA GLU A 314 -11.72 18.64 -4.45
C GLU A 314 -11.34 17.71 -5.61
N GLY A 315 -10.05 17.43 -5.78
CA GLY A 315 -9.56 16.42 -6.72
C GLY A 315 -10.14 15.04 -6.41
N TYR A 316 -10.05 14.60 -5.15
CA TYR A 316 -10.67 13.33 -4.72
C TYR A 316 -12.18 13.29 -4.99
N ARG A 317 -12.92 14.36 -4.66
CA ARG A 317 -14.36 14.40 -4.92
C ARG A 317 -14.69 14.23 -6.40
N ARG A 318 -13.90 14.87 -7.29
CA ARG A 318 -14.05 14.69 -8.75
C ARG A 318 -13.63 13.30 -9.21
N ALA A 319 -12.52 12.76 -8.70
CA ALA A 319 -12.08 11.41 -9.03
C ALA A 319 -13.12 10.36 -8.64
N MET A 320 -13.70 10.47 -7.44
CA MET A 320 -14.73 9.55 -6.95
C MET A 320 -16.05 9.66 -7.73
N LEU A 321 -16.39 10.82 -8.29
CA LEU A 321 -17.52 10.94 -9.21
C LEU A 321 -17.29 10.14 -10.49
N ARG A 322 -16.12 10.26 -11.11
CA ARG A 322 -15.75 9.51 -12.32
C ARG A 322 -15.68 8.02 -12.08
N ASP A 323 -15.03 7.63 -10.98
CA ASP A 323 -14.92 6.23 -10.58
C ASP A 323 -16.28 5.62 -10.28
N GLY A 324 -17.17 6.37 -9.62
CA GLY A 324 -18.55 5.98 -9.33
C GLY A 324 -19.37 5.72 -10.60
N VAL A 325 -19.19 6.52 -11.65
CA VAL A 325 -19.80 6.27 -12.97
C VAL A 325 -19.30 4.95 -13.56
N ALA A 326 -17.98 4.71 -13.51
CA ALA A 326 -17.39 3.46 -14.00
C ALA A 326 -17.92 2.25 -13.21
N MET A 327 -17.99 2.36 -11.88
CA MET A 327 -18.53 1.32 -11.01
C MET A 327 -20.01 1.01 -11.28
N VAL A 328 -20.86 2.03 -11.48
CA VAL A 328 -22.27 1.83 -11.82
C VAL A 328 -22.42 1.07 -13.14
N ARG A 329 -21.67 1.46 -14.16
CA ARG A 329 -21.65 0.77 -15.46
C ARG A 329 -21.17 -0.66 -15.35
N PHE A 330 -20.13 -0.87 -14.55
CA PHE A 330 -19.58 -2.20 -14.29
C PHE A 330 -20.59 -3.10 -13.56
N LEU A 331 -21.17 -2.66 -12.44
CA LEU A 331 -22.11 -3.45 -11.67
C LEU A 331 -23.36 -3.81 -12.47
N LYS A 332 -23.88 -2.86 -13.25
CA LYS A 332 -25.01 -3.11 -14.15
C LYS A 332 -24.66 -4.12 -15.23
N TRP A 333 -23.47 -4.02 -15.83
CA TRP A 333 -22.98 -4.99 -16.81
C TRP A 333 -22.82 -6.38 -16.19
N LEU A 334 -22.23 -6.46 -14.99
CA LEU A 334 -21.96 -7.72 -14.29
C LEU A 334 -23.22 -8.53 -14.04
N GLU A 335 -24.31 -7.88 -13.62
CA GLU A 335 -25.62 -8.53 -13.44
C GLU A 335 -26.17 -9.20 -14.71
N GLN A 336 -25.84 -8.64 -15.86
CA GLN A 336 -26.28 -9.16 -17.16
C GLN A 336 -25.31 -10.20 -17.72
N ALA A 337 -24.03 -10.07 -17.45
CA ALA A 337 -22.98 -10.90 -18.03
C ALA A 337 -22.80 -12.25 -17.31
N VAL A 338 -22.83 -12.26 -15.98
CA VAL A 338 -22.60 -13.49 -15.19
C VAL A 338 -23.61 -14.60 -15.53
N PRO A 339 -24.92 -14.35 -15.67
CA PRO A 339 -25.87 -15.38 -16.06
C PRO A 339 -25.62 -16.02 -17.44
N GLN A 340 -24.83 -15.36 -18.31
CA GLN A 340 -24.46 -15.91 -19.62
C GLN A 340 -23.33 -16.94 -19.54
N GLY A 341 -22.60 -17.00 -18.42
CA GLY A 341 -21.61 -18.04 -18.11
C GLY A 341 -20.27 -17.90 -18.84
N ASN A 342 -19.95 -16.70 -19.37
CA ASN A 342 -18.72 -16.45 -20.12
C ASN A 342 -17.66 -15.68 -19.32
N GLU A 343 -18.02 -15.18 -18.13
CA GLU A 343 -17.13 -14.30 -17.35
C GLU A 343 -16.29 -15.08 -16.36
N THR A 344 -15.05 -14.60 -16.15
CA THR A 344 -14.08 -15.11 -15.18
C THR A 344 -13.60 -13.98 -14.29
N GLU A 345 -12.82 -14.27 -13.25
CA GLU A 345 -12.20 -13.28 -12.37
C GLU A 345 -11.32 -12.30 -13.16
N LEU A 346 -10.53 -12.79 -14.12
CA LEU A 346 -9.72 -11.95 -15.01
C LEU A 346 -10.57 -11.10 -15.95
N SER A 347 -11.62 -11.67 -16.55
CA SER A 347 -12.44 -10.95 -17.52
C SER A 347 -13.20 -9.79 -16.87
N VAL A 348 -13.67 -9.93 -15.64
CA VAL A 348 -14.36 -8.85 -14.92
C VAL A 348 -13.38 -7.77 -14.45
N SER A 349 -12.16 -8.15 -14.06
CA SER A 349 -11.08 -7.20 -13.73
C SER A 349 -10.74 -6.32 -14.94
N GLU A 350 -10.54 -6.93 -16.10
CA GLU A 350 -10.25 -6.21 -17.34
C GLU A 350 -11.44 -5.34 -17.79
N LYS A 351 -12.67 -5.82 -17.62
CA LYS A 351 -13.86 -5.02 -17.94
C LYS A 351 -13.95 -3.74 -17.10
N LEU A 352 -13.67 -3.86 -15.80
CA LEU A 352 -13.66 -2.68 -14.92
C LEU A 352 -12.57 -1.70 -15.32
N ARG A 353 -11.35 -2.18 -15.60
CA ARG A 353 -10.24 -1.35 -16.10
C ARG A 353 -10.63 -0.57 -17.36
N GLN A 354 -11.31 -1.22 -18.32
CA GLN A 354 -11.79 -0.58 -19.56
C GLN A 354 -12.79 0.55 -19.26
N LEU A 355 -13.76 0.32 -18.38
CA LEU A 355 -14.76 1.32 -18.02
C LEU A 355 -14.15 2.52 -17.26
N ARG A 356 -13.14 2.27 -16.43
CA ARG A 356 -12.34 3.33 -15.79
C ARG A 356 -11.51 4.11 -16.82
N ALA A 357 -10.92 3.43 -17.80
CA ALA A 357 -10.14 4.05 -18.86
C ALA A 357 -10.96 4.97 -19.78
N GLU A 358 -12.28 4.79 -19.84
CA GLU A 358 -13.20 5.71 -20.53
C GLU A 358 -13.38 7.06 -19.79
N GLN A 359 -12.99 7.11 -18.51
CA GLN A 359 -13.20 8.32 -17.70
C GLN A 359 -12.08 9.35 -17.94
N PRO A 360 -12.42 10.65 -17.95
CA PRO A 360 -11.42 11.69 -18.06
C PRO A 360 -10.36 11.61 -16.94
N LEU A 361 -9.13 11.97 -17.25
CA LEU A 361 -7.98 12.00 -16.34
C LEU A 361 -7.52 10.63 -15.80
N TYR A 362 -8.11 9.52 -16.23
CA TYR A 362 -7.62 8.19 -15.91
C TYR A 362 -6.18 8.00 -16.39
N ARG A 363 -5.35 7.37 -15.59
CA ARG A 363 -3.94 7.07 -15.88
C ARG A 363 -3.64 5.59 -15.82
N ASP A 364 -4.06 4.93 -14.74
CA ASP A 364 -3.82 3.51 -14.51
C ASP A 364 -4.74 3.02 -13.38
N ASN A 365 -4.65 1.73 -13.04
CA ASN A 365 -5.14 1.24 -11.76
C ASN A 365 -4.29 1.81 -10.60
N SER A 366 -4.84 1.88 -9.40
CA SER A 366 -4.08 2.23 -8.18
C SER A 366 -3.39 1.02 -7.54
N PHE A 367 -3.85 -0.19 -7.87
CA PHE A 367 -3.28 -1.50 -7.57
C PHE A 367 -3.93 -2.56 -8.47
N ASP A 368 -3.37 -3.76 -8.52
CA ASP A 368 -3.95 -4.87 -9.28
C ASP A 368 -5.28 -5.29 -8.69
N THR A 369 -6.30 -5.41 -9.56
CA THR A 369 -7.66 -5.68 -9.11
C THR A 369 -7.78 -7.04 -8.45
N ILE A 370 -8.28 -7.06 -7.22
CA ILE A 370 -8.64 -8.26 -6.47
C ILE A 370 -10.07 -8.64 -6.88
N ALA A 371 -10.23 -9.70 -7.66
CA ALA A 371 -11.54 -10.22 -8.05
C ALA A 371 -11.66 -11.67 -7.58
N GLY A 372 -12.01 -11.85 -6.30
CA GLY A 372 -12.06 -13.17 -5.67
C GLY A 372 -13.49 -13.74 -5.63
N TYR A 373 -13.75 -14.76 -6.46
CA TYR A 373 -15.01 -15.46 -6.46
C TYR A 373 -15.01 -16.58 -5.40
N GLU A 374 -16.02 -16.58 -4.51
CA GLU A 374 -16.21 -17.57 -3.46
C GLU A 374 -14.92 -17.79 -2.64
N LYS A 375 -14.30 -18.98 -2.73
CA LYS A 375 -13.11 -19.36 -1.96
C LYS A 375 -11.90 -18.42 -2.19
N HIS A 376 -11.78 -17.86 -3.39
CA HIS A 376 -10.71 -16.90 -3.70
C HIS A 376 -10.92 -15.57 -2.97
N GLY A 377 -12.16 -15.17 -2.71
CA GLY A 377 -12.48 -14.02 -1.86
C GLY A 377 -12.01 -14.17 -0.40
N ALA A 378 -11.70 -15.40 0.04
CA ALA A 378 -11.11 -15.62 1.37
C ALA A 378 -9.59 -15.32 1.43
N ILE A 379 -8.94 -15.14 0.28
CA ILE A 379 -7.55 -14.72 0.18
C ILE A 379 -7.54 -13.20 0.12
N VAL A 380 -7.13 -12.54 1.18
CA VAL A 380 -7.32 -11.09 1.41
C VAL A 380 -6.79 -10.24 0.25
N HIS A 381 -5.60 -10.54 -0.25
CA HIS A 381 -4.95 -9.91 -1.40
C HIS A 381 -4.81 -10.92 -2.55
N TYR A 382 -5.95 -11.41 -3.03
CA TYR A 382 -6.01 -12.34 -4.17
C TYR A 382 -5.95 -11.56 -5.47
N GLU A 383 -4.93 -11.82 -6.26
CA GLU A 383 -4.83 -11.32 -7.64
C GLU A 383 -5.05 -12.51 -8.60
N PRO A 384 -6.10 -12.47 -9.43
CA PRO A 384 -6.30 -13.53 -10.40
C PRO A 384 -5.18 -13.54 -11.45
N THR A 385 -4.64 -14.73 -11.70
CA THR A 385 -3.65 -14.98 -12.75
C THR A 385 -4.22 -15.94 -13.79
N PRO A 386 -3.63 -16.07 -14.99
CA PRO A 386 -4.09 -17.06 -15.97
C PRO A 386 -4.17 -18.49 -15.41
N GLU A 387 -3.34 -18.82 -14.41
CA GLU A 387 -3.29 -20.15 -13.79
C GLU A 387 -4.34 -20.32 -12.67
N SER A 388 -4.74 -19.25 -11.99
CA SER A 388 -5.70 -19.29 -10.87
C SER A 388 -7.10 -18.90 -11.28
N ASP A 389 -7.28 -18.31 -12.47
CA ASP A 389 -8.54 -17.77 -12.99
C ASP A 389 -9.66 -18.83 -13.03
N ILE A 390 -10.81 -18.49 -12.50
CA ILE A 390 -11.99 -19.39 -12.50
C ILE A 390 -13.22 -18.68 -13.06
N PRO A 391 -14.15 -19.45 -13.68
CA PRO A 391 -15.40 -18.90 -14.19
C PRO A 391 -16.35 -18.49 -13.06
N LEU A 392 -16.97 -17.33 -13.22
CA LEU A 392 -18.03 -16.85 -12.35
C LEU A 392 -19.33 -17.60 -12.65
N LYS A 393 -20.09 -17.92 -11.61
CA LYS A 393 -21.41 -18.54 -11.72
C LYS A 393 -22.48 -17.62 -11.14
N PRO A 394 -23.75 -17.75 -11.58
CA PRO A 394 -24.86 -16.98 -11.01
C PRO A 394 -25.27 -17.52 -9.62
N GLU A 395 -24.32 -17.62 -8.72
CA GLU A 395 -24.44 -18.04 -7.32
C GLU A 395 -23.27 -17.48 -6.51
N GLY A 396 -23.39 -17.39 -5.20
CA GLY A 396 -22.29 -17.02 -4.31
C GLY A 396 -21.92 -15.54 -4.33
N PHE A 397 -20.72 -15.23 -3.82
CA PHE A 397 -20.14 -13.87 -3.74
C PHE A 397 -18.95 -13.68 -4.66
N LEU A 398 -18.90 -12.50 -5.26
CA LEU A 398 -17.66 -11.91 -5.81
C LEU A 398 -17.21 -10.80 -4.87
N LEU A 399 -16.03 -10.95 -4.26
CA LEU A 399 -15.33 -9.88 -3.58
C LEU A 399 -14.50 -9.15 -4.65
N LEU A 400 -14.82 -7.89 -4.89
CA LEU A 400 -14.13 -7.04 -5.88
C LEU A 400 -13.53 -5.84 -5.16
N ASP A 401 -12.21 -5.81 -5.10
CA ASP A 401 -11.42 -4.72 -4.55
C ASP A 401 -10.55 -4.12 -5.65
N SER A 402 -10.62 -2.80 -5.84
CA SER A 402 -10.04 -2.15 -7.00
C SER A 402 -9.94 -0.64 -6.83
N GLY A 403 -9.03 -0.04 -7.55
CA GLY A 403 -8.91 1.40 -7.56
C GLY A 403 -8.30 1.93 -8.84
N ALA A 404 -8.31 3.24 -9.00
CA ALA A 404 -7.77 3.93 -10.16
C ALA A 404 -6.90 5.13 -9.76
N GLN A 405 -5.88 5.39 -10.57
CA GLN A 405 -5.12 6.62 -10.58
C GLN A 405 -5.77 7.59 -11.56
N TYR A 406 -6.33 8.67 -11.05
CA TYR A 406 -6.69 9.85 -11.83
C TYR A 406 -5.67 10.96 -11.56
N THR A 407 -5.39 11.82 -12.53
CA THR A 407 -4.40 12.91 -12.35
C THR A 407 -4.69 13.78 -11.11
N ASP A 408 -5.95 13.88 -10.70
CA ASP A 408 -6.41 14.70 -9.57
C ASP A 408 -6.81 13.90 -8.32
N GLY A 409 -6.58 12.57 -8.28
CA GLY A 409 -6.85 11.74 -7.10
C GLY A 409 -6.68 10.26 -7.34
N THR A 410 -6.53 9.51 -6.27
CA THR A 410 -6.45 8.05 -6.26
C THR A 410 -7.74 7.50 -5.67
N THR A 411 -8.30 6.44 -6.25
CA THR A 411 -9.46 5.75 -5.69
C THR A 411 -9.09 4.38 -5.17
N ASP A 412 -9.90 3.93 -4.22
CA ASP A 412 -9.82 2.64 -3.55
C ASP A 412 -11.23 2.23 -3.13
N ILE A 413 -11.66 1.02 -3.46
CA ILE A 413 -13.01 0.56 -3.17
C ILE A 413 -13.09 -0.96 -3.15
N THR A 414 -13.70 -1.51 -2.11
CA THR A 414 -14.16 -2.90 -2.13
C THR A 414 -15.68 -2.98 -2.11
N ARG A 415 -16.23 -3.85 -2.96
CA ARG A 415 -17.61 -4.32 -2.89
C ARG A 415 -17.66 -5.84 -2.91
N THR A 416 -18.41 -6.43 -1.97
CA THR A 416 -18.81 -7.83 -2.06
C THR A 416 -20.18 -7.90 -2.72
N ILE A 417 -20.28 -8.59 -3.84
CA ILE A 417 -21.42 -8.59 -4.75
C ILE A 417 -22.04 -9.98 -4.74
N GLN A 418 -23.34 -10.05 -4.48
CA GLN A 418 -24.08 -11.29 -4.58
C GLN A 418 -24.42 -11.59 -6.05
N LEU A 419 -23.86 -12.67 -6.60
CA LEU A 419 -24.08 -13.07 -7.99
C LEU A 419 -25.33 -13.93 -8.21
N GLY A 420 -25.93 -14.45 -7.14
CA GLY A 420 -27.12 -15.29 -7.16
C GLY A 420 -27.43 -15.87 -5.79
N PRO A 421 -28.04 -17.06 -5.65
CA PRO A 421 -28.35 -17.63 -4.34
C PRO A 421 -27.13 -17.78 -3.45
N VAL A 422 -27.27 -17.42 -2.17
CA VAL A 422 -26.25 -17.54 -1.12
C VAL A 422 -26.84 -18.19 0.14
N SER A 423 -26.00 -18.76 1.00
CA SER A 423 -26.42 -19.36 2.27
C SER A 423 -26.70 -18.31 3.34
N ASP A 424 -27.38 -18.71 4.41
CA ASP A 424 -27.60 -17.85 5.60
C ASP A 424 -26.28 -17.41 6.24
N LEU A 425 -25.22 -18.23 6.15
CA LEU A 425 -23.89 -17.87 6.65
C LEU A 425 -23.30 -16.71 5.85
N HIS A 426 -23.39 -16.73 4.51
CA HIS A 426 -22.96 -15.61 3.65
C HIS A 426 -23.65 -14.31 4.07
N ARG A 427 -24.98 -14.35 4.17
CA ARG A 427 -25.81 -13.20 4.55
C ARG A 427 -25.46 -12.66 5.93
N ARG A 428 -25.25 -13.56 6.92
CA ARG A 428 -24.87 -13.18 8.28
C ARG A 428 -23.49 -12.50 8.30
N VAL A 429 -22.49 -13.10 7.66
CA VAL A 429 -21.12 -12.56 7.58
C VAL A 429 -21.11 -11.21 6.87
N TYR A 430 -21.80 -11.10 5.73
CA TYR A 430 -21.94 -9.84 5.00
C TYR A 430 -22.53 -8.73 5.90
N THR A 431 -23.61 -9.04 6.60
CA THR A 431 -24.29 -8.07 7.46
C THR A 431 -23.40 -7.64 8.64
N LEU A 432 -22.59 -8.54 9.22
CA LEU A 432 -21.64 -8.19 10.28
C LEU A 432 -20.55 -7.25 9.80
N VAL A 433 -19.99 -7.47 8.61
CA VAL A 433 -19.00 -6.58 7.99
C VAL A 433 -19.65 -5.22 7.70
N LEU A 434 -20.83 -5.19 7.11
CA LEU A 434 -21.59 -3.96 6.85
C LEU A 434 -21.84 -3.15 8.13
N LYS A 435 -22.20 -3.80 9.24
CA LYS A 435 -22.37 -3.12 10.55
C LYS A 435 -21.10 -2.43 11.00
N GLY A 436 -19.95 -3.10 10.84
CA GLY A 436 -18.65 -2.52 11.17
C GLY A 436 -18.35 -1.28 10.33
N HIS A 437 -18.53 -1.40 9.02
CA HIS A 437 -18.34 -0.32 8.06
C HIS A 437 -19.24 0.89 8.37
N LEU A 438 -20.56 0.69 8.52
CA LEU A 438 -21.50 1.78 8.83
C LEU A 438 -21.20 2.46 10.17
N SER A 439 -20.77 1.68 11.17
CA SER A 439 -20.44 2.21 12.49
C SER A 439 -19.21 3.12 12.44
N LEU A 440 -18.16 2.75 11.71
CA LEU A 440 -16.96 3.57 11.57
C LEU A 440 -17.23 4.78 10.68
N GLN A 441 -17.83 4.59 9.51
CA GLN A 441 -18.13 5.69 8.57
C GLN A 441 -18.95 6.81 9.22
N ASN A 442 -19.89 6.48 10.11
CA ASN A 442 -20.76 7.47 10.79
C ASN A 442 -20.15 8.01 12.11
N PHE A 443 -18.93 7.60 12.47
CA PHE A 443 -18.37 7.93 13.77
C PHE A 443 -17.85 9.36 13.83
N CYS A 444 -18.12 10.02 14.96
CA CYS A 444 -17.60 11.35 15.31
C CYS A 444 -16.61 11.21 16.47
N PHE A 445 -15.47 11.88 16.40
CA PHE A 445 -14.41 11.72 17.39
C PHE A 445 -13.66 13.04 17.66
N PRO A 446 -12.98 13.15 18.83
CA PRO A 446 -12.18 14.32 19.12
C PRO A 446 -11.04 14.46 18.09
N ARG A 447 -10.84 15.68 17.59
CA ARG A 447 -9.70 16.01 16.73
C ARG A 447 -8.38 15.57 17.38
N GLY A 448 -7.58 14.80 16.66
CA GLY A 448 -6.30 14.28 17.15
C GLY A 448 -6.39 12.89 17.80
N ALA A 449 -7.55 12.24 17.81
CA ALA A 449 -7.63 10.83 18.17
C ALA A 449 -6.79 10.01 17.18
N ALA A 450 -6.09 8.98 17.66
CA ALA A 450 -5.34 8.06 16.82
C ALA A 450 -6.27 6.99 16.21
N GLY A 451 -5.94 6.51 15.02
CA GLY A 451 -6.74 5.48 14.33
C GLY A 451 -6.91 4.18 15.14
N THR A 452 -5.96 3.82 15.99
CA THR A 452 -6.07 2.69 16.92
C THR A 452 -7.29 2.80 17.85
N GLN A 453 -7.71 4.02 18.23
CA GLN A 453 -8.90 4.24 19.05
C GLN A 453 -10.21 4.01 18.25
N LEU A 454 -10.14 4.10 16.93
CA LEU A 454 -11.29 3.95 16.01
C LEU A 454 -11.47 2.51 15.53
N ASP A 455 -10.41 1.73 15.47
CA ASP A 455 -10.40 0.36 14.92
C ASP A 455 -11.44 -0.56 15.59
N ALA A 456 -11.57 -0.48 16.92
CA ALA A 456 -12.54 -1.28 17.66
C ALA A 456 -14.00 -0.98 17.29
N ILE A 457 -14.29 0.21 16.73
CA ILE A 457 -15.65 0.58 16.29
C ILE A 457 -16.07 -0.31 15.13
N ALA A 458 -15.19 -0.46 14.12
CA ALA A 458 -15.43 -1.33 12.96
C ALA A 458 -15.51 -2.82 13.35
N ARG A 459 -14.72 -3.26 14.36
CA ARG A 459 -14.66 -4.67 14.77
C ARG A 459 -15.76 -5.09 15.73
N SER A 460 -16.39 -4.15 16.41
CA SER A 460 -17.28 -4.42 17.56
C SER A 460 -18.39 -5.42 17.25
N ALA A 461 -19.06 -5.32 16.07
CA ALA A 461 -20.12 -6.23 15.69
C ALA A 461 -19.60 -7.67 15.50
N MET A 462 -18.43 -7.82 14.88
CA MET A 462 -17.80 -9.12 14.61
C MET A 462 -17.24 -9.76 15.88
N TRP A 463 -16.60 -8.99 16.77
CA TRP A 463 -16.07 -9.50 18.04
C TRP A 463 -17.13 -10.09 18.95
N ARG A 464 -18.36 -9.52 18.95
CA ARG A 464 -19.48 -10.09 19.72
C ARG A 464 -19.87 -11.48 19.27
N GLU A 465 -19.55 -11.84 18.02
CA GLU A 465 -19.78 -13.16 17.43
C GLU A 465 -18.52 -14.06 17.46
N GLY A 466 -17.44 -13.61 18.11
CA GLY A 466 -16.15 -14.32 18.15
C GLY A 466 -15.42 -14.34 16.80
N MET A 467 -15.74 -13.41 15.89
CA MET A 467 -15.11 -13.28 14.58
C MET A 467 -14.17 -12.09 14.55
N ASN A 468 -13.08 -12.20 13.78
CA ASN A 468 -12.08 -11.14 13.64
C ASN A 468 -11.40 -11.22 12.28
N TYR A 469 -10.77 -10.12 11.85
CA TYR A 469 -9.86 -10.05 10.72
C TYR A 469 -8.49 -9.52 11.19
N MET A 470 -7.43 -9.91 10.49
CA MET A 470 -6.05 -9.70 10.93
C MET A 470 -5.34 -8.54 10.22
N HIS A 471 -5.95 -7.93 9.18
CA HIS A 471 -5.42 -6.74 8.52
C HIS A 471 -5.87 -5.45 9.21
N GLY A 472 -5.32 -4.30 8.79
CA GLY A 472 -5.78 -2.98 9.25
C GLY A 472 -7.21 -2.70 8.78
N THR A 473 -7.95 -1.88 9.52
CA THR A 473 -9.28 -1.42 9.11
C THR A 473 -9.23 -0.27 8.11
N GLY A 474 -8.09 0.42 8.01
CA GLY A 474 -7.92 1.49 7.05
C GLY A 474 -6.54 2.12 7.06
N HIS A 475 -6.20 2.76 5.95
CA HIS A 475 -4.96 3.46 5.67
C HIS A 475 -5.22 4.78 4.96
N GLY A 476 -4.26 5.71 4.99
CA GLY A 476 -4.33 6.90 4.15
C GLY A 476 -4.25 6.57 2.66
N VAL A 477 -4.73 7.47 1.82
CA VAL A 477 -4.68 7.34 0.36
C VAL A 477 -3.96 8.55 -0.22
N GLY A 478 -2.99 8.34 -1.10
CA GLY A 478 -2.23 9.40 -1.76
C GLY A 478 -3.03 10.13 -2.84
N SER A 479 -2.70 11.40 -3.13
CA SER A 479 -3.33 12.17 -4.22
C SER A 479 -2.55 11.99 -5.52
N TYR A 480 -3.00 11.09 -6.37
CA TYR A 480 -2.27 10.60 -7.53
C TYR A 480 -0.84 10.16 -7.11
N LEU A 481 -0.80 9.32 -6.08
CA LEU A 481 0.39 8.73 -5.46
C LEU A 481 0.06 7.31 -4.97
N SER A 482 0.83 6.80 -3.98
CA SER A 482 0.62 5.48 -3.41
C SER A 482 -0.81 5.32 -2.85
N VAL A 483 -1.49 4.24 -3.20
CA VAL A 483 -2.81 3.92 -2.65
C VAL A 483 -2.71 3.74 -1.14
N HIS A 484 -1.67 3.08 -0.65
CA HIS A 484 -1.35 2.98 0.77
C HIS A 484 -0.45 4.15 1.19
N GLU A 485 -1.01 5.12 1.88
CA GLU A 485 -0.27 6.28 2.36
C GLU A 485 -0.28 6.36 3.89
N GLY A 486 0.90 6.50 4.48
CA GLY A 486 1.02 6.81 5.91
C GLY A 486 1.04 8.33 6.20
N PRO A 487 1.28 8.72 7.47
CA PRO A 487 1.61 7.86 8.62
C PRO A 487 0.42 7.39 9.45
N HIS A 488 -0.80 7.88 9.18
CA HIS A 488 -2.01 7.51 9.91
C HIS A 488 -2.63 6.21 9.37
N GLN A 489 -3.16 5.40 10.27
CA GLN A 489 -3.83 4.13 9.94
C GLN A 489 -4.89 3.84 11.00
N ILE A 490 -5.97 3.18 10.61
CA ILE A 490 -6.96 2.60 11.53
C ILE A 490 -6.63 1.11 11.66
N ARG A 491 -6.08 0.70 12.82
CA ARG A 491 -5.63 -0.67 13.04
C ARG A 491 -5.48 -1.00 14.53
N GLN A 492 -5.40 -2.29 14.86
CA GLN A 492 -5.27 -2.75 16.25
C GLN A 492 -3.95 -2.32 16.90
N GLU A 493 -2.84 -2.40 16.16
CA GLU A 493 -1.54 -2.02 16.68
C GLU A 493 -1.46 -0.51 16.86
N TYR A 494 -0.90 -0.11 17.99
CA TYR A 494 -0.79 1.30 18.33
C TYR A 494 0.02 2.09 17.29
N ARG A 495 -0.62 3.10 16.71
CA ARG A 495 -0.01 4.11 15.85
C ARG A 495 -0.44 5.47 16.38
N GLY A 496 0.51 6.22 16.92
CA GLY A 496 0.24 7.46 17.63
C GLY A 496 -0.07 8.68 16.75
N THR A 497 -0.21 8.51 15.44
CA THR A 497 -0.49 9.63 14.52
C THR A 497 -1.89 10.18 14.75
N PRO A 498 -2.02 11.48 15.07
CA PRO A 498 -3.31 12.10 15.29
C PRO A 498 -4.06 12.29 13.96
N MET A 499 -5.34 11.91 13.93
CA MET A 499 -6.23 12.18 12.81
C MET A 499 -6.76 13.60 12.88
N VAL A 500 -6.63 14.34 11.78
CA VAL A 500 -7.02 15.73 11.67
C VAL A 500 -7.72 15.99 10.32
N GLU A 501 -8.40 17.13 10.23
CA GLU A 501 -9.10 17.57 9.01
C GLU A 501 -8.17 17.57 7.80
N GLY A 502 -8.68 17.14 6.64
CA GLY A 502 -7.93 17.02 5.39
C GLY A 502 -7.22 15.68 5.20
N MET A 503 -7.23 14.78 6.18
CA MET A 503 -6.70 13.42 6.01
C MET A 503 -7.74 12.53 5.33
N THR A 504 -7.31 11.76 4.32
CA THR A 504 -8.08 10.66 3.73
C THR A 504 -7.75 9.36 4.44
N VAL A 505 -8.72 8.47 4.60
CA VAL A 505 -8.49 7.14 5.18
C VAL A 505 -9.52 6.15 4.62
N THR A 506 -9.12 4.90 4.40
CA THR A 506 -10.05 3.82 4.04
C THR A 506 -10.81 3.32 5.28
N ASP A 507 -11.97 2.72 5.05
CA ASP A 507 -12.80 2.01 6.02
C ASP A 507 -13.18 0.68 5.38
N GLU A 508 -12.38 -0.36 5.64
CA GLU A 508 -12.37 -1.63 4.91
C GLU A 508 -12.46 -2.88 5.81
N PRO A 509 -13.38 -2.95 6.78
CA PRO A 509 -13.54 -4.17 7.56
C PRO A 509 -13.86 -5.36 6.68
N GLY A 510 -13.39 -6.55 7.08
CA GLY A 510 -13.63 -7.78 6.32
C GLY A 510 -13.77 -9.02 7.21
N LEU A 511 -14.26 -10.11 6.65
CA LEU A 511 -14.24 -11.45 7.26
C LEU A 511 -13.95 -12.49 6.17
N TYR A 512 -13.02 -13.39 6.46
CA TYR A 512 -12.47 -14.33 5.49
C TYR A 512 -12.56 -15.75 6.04
N LEU A 513 -13.36 -16.59 5.37
CA LEU A 513 -13.58 -17.97 5.76
C LEU A 513 -12.82 -18.87 4.78
N ALA A 514 -11.63 -19.31 5.18
CA ALA A 514 -10.74 -20.12 4.34
C ALA A 514 -11.51 -21.25 3.63
N ASP A 515 -11.18 -21.48 2.36
CA ASP A 515 -11.80 -22.45 1.45
C ASP A 515 -13.32 -22.27 1.21
N ARG A 516 -13.89 -21.15 1.66
CA ARG A 516 -15.33 -20.87 1.48
C ARG A 516 -15.58 -19.56 0.75
N PHE A 517 -15.46 -18.42 1.42
CA PHE A 517 -15.69 -17.10 0.84
C PHE A 517 -15.10 -16.00 1.73
N GLY A 518 -14.94 -14.82 1.17
CA GLY A 518 -14.58 -13.59 1.90
C GLY A 518 -15.61 -12.49 1.68
N VAL A 519 -15.66 -11.57 2.62
CA VAL A 519 -16.45 -10.33 2.55
C VAL A 519 -15.57 -9.17 2.99
N ARG A 520 -15.49 -8.12 2.17
CA ARG A 520 -14.95 -6.80 2.50
C ARG A 520 -15.87 -5.74 1.92
N ILE A 521 -16.12 -4.69 2.67
CA ILE A 521 -16.87 -3.51 2.21
C ILE A 521 -16.03 -2.30 2.57
N GLU A 522 -15.75 -1.47 1.57
CA GLU A 522 -14.80 -0.39 1.72
C GLU A 522 -15.25 0.91 1.06
N ASN A 523 -14.98 2.01 1.75
CA ASN A 523 -15.02 3.36 1.21
C ASN A 523 -13.77 4.14 1.63
N VAL A 524 -13.31 5.05 0.77
CA VAL A 524 -12.40 6.13 1.16
C VAL A 524 -13.21 7.23 1.84
N LEU A 525 -12.73 7.66 2.99
CA LEU A 525 -13.31 8.69 3.83
C LEU A 525 -12.38 9.90 3.90
N LEU A 526 -12.94 11.10 4.02
CA LEU A 526 -12.22 12.33 4.31
C LEU A 526 -12.56 12.81 5.72
N VAL A 527 -11.55 13.12 6.52
CA VAL A 527 -11.76 13.72 7.84
C VAL A 527 -12.13 15.20 7.66
N VAL A 528 -13.32 15.56 8.14
CA VAL A 528 -13.87 16.92 8.02
C VAL A 528 -14.28 17.49 9.40
N PRO A 529 -14.34 18.83 9.59
CA PRO A 529 -14.85 19.42 10.81
C PRO A 529 -16.29 18.96 11.11
N TYR A 530 -16.60 18.77 12.39
CA TYR A 530 -17.96 18.46 12.83
C TYR A 530 -18.52 19.53 13.75
N ILE A 531 -18.05 19.60 14.99
CA ILE A 531 -18.53 20.55 15.99
C ILE A 531 -17.40 21.00 16.92
N THR A 532 -17.49 22.24 17.40
CA THR A 532 -16.64 22.74 18.49
C THR A 532 -17.51 22.99 19.71
N THR A 533 -17.13 22.44 20.85
CA THR A 533 -17.83 22.57 22.14
C THR A 533 -16.84 23.01 23.22
N GLU A 534 -17.31 23.16 24.45
CA GLU A 534 -16.46 23.39 25.64
C GLU A 534 -15.48 22.21 25.89
N PHE A 535 -15.77 21.00 25.36
CA PHE A 535 -14.92 19.81 25.46
C PHE A 535 -13.87 19.72 24.34
N GLY A 536 -13.85 20.65 23.37
CA GLY A 536 -12.87 20.70 22.31
C GLY A 536 -13.45 20.64 20.89
N ARG A 537 -12.58 20.40 19.93
CA ARG A 537 -12.94 20.25 18.51
C ARG A 537 -13.19 18.79 18.19
N PHE A 538 -14.28 18.52 17.49
CA PHE A 538 -14.64 17.20 16.99
C PHE A 538 -14.64 17.20 15.46
N VAL A 539 -14.30 16.05 14.91
CA VAL A 539 -14.29 15.77 13.49
C VAL A 539 -15.18 14.56 13.19
N ARG A 540 -15.54 14.40 11.93
CA ARG A 540 -16.27 13.24 11.41
C ARG A 540 -15.72 12.84 10.07
N PHE A 541 -16.22 11.75 9.55
CA PHE A 541 -15.92 11.31 8.20
C PHE A 541 -16.94 11.81 7.18
N GLU A 542 -16.45 12.25 6.01
CA GLU A 542 -17.21 12.45 4.78
C GLU A 542 -16.90 11.27 3.86
N PRO A 543 -17.89 10.43 3.50
CA PRO A 543 -17.65 9.38 2.51
C PRO A 543 -17.34 9.99 1.14
N LEU A 544 -16.18 9.66 0.57
CA LEU A 544 -15.78 10.10 -0.76
C LEU A 544 -16.20 9.11 -1.84
N THR A 545 -16.10 7.81 -1.55
CA THR A 545 -16.47 6.73 -2.47
C THR A 545 -17.97 6.79 -2.81
N LEU A 546 -18.30 6.79 -4.08
CA LEU A 546 -19.66 6.87 -4.61
C LEU A 546 -20.02 5.59 -5.37
N CYS A 547 -20.51 4.58 -4.67
CA CYS A 547 -20.92 3.30 -5.25
C CYS A 547 -21.98 2.66 -4.35
N PRO A 548 -23.09 2.12 -4.89
CA PRO A 548 -24.07 1.45 -4.05
C PRO A 548 -23.45 0.25 -3.33
N ILE A 549 -23.89 0.01 -2.11
CA ILE A 549 -23.61 -1.21 -1.35
C ILE A 549 -24.72 -2.19 -1.67
N ASP A 550 -24.39 -3.44 -1.99
CA ASP A 550 -25.38 -4.46 -2.32
C ASP A 550 -26.29 -4.75 -1.12
N THR A 551 -27.58 -4.49 -1.25
CA THR A 551 -28.57 -4.73 -0.20
C THR A 551 -29.16 -6.13 -0.23
N THR A 552 -28.94 -6.88 -1.31
CA THR A 552 -29.52 -8.22 -1.51
C THR A 552 -29.14 -9.21 -0.40
N PRO A 553 -27.86 -9.29 0.04
CA PRO A 553 -27.47 -10.25 1.08
C PRO A 553 -27.76 -9.79 2.51
N ILE A 554 -28.29 -8.58 2.72
CA ILE A 554 -28.48 -8.03 4.07
C ILE A 554 -29.57 -8.81 4.83
N VAL A 555 -29.25 -9.18 6.06
CA VAL A 555 -30.25 -9.63 7.05
C VAL A 555 -30.75 -8.40 7.79
N VAL A 556 -31.84 -7.79 7.31
CA VAL A 556 -32.35 -6.48 7.75
C VAL A 556 -32.58 -6.44 9.26
N ASP A 557 -33.07 -7.51 9.87
CA ASP A 557 -33.33 -7.62 11.31
C ASP A 557 -32.06 -7.56 12.18
N MET A 558 -30.88 -7.76 11.59
CA MET A 558 -29.61 -7.58 12.28
C MET A 558 -29.17 -6.12 12.35
N LEU A 559 -29.71 -5.23 11.50
CA LEU A 559 -29.39 -3.82 11.50
C LEU A 559 -30.26 -3.06 12.49
N SER A 560 -29.66 -2.19 13.28
CA SER A 560 -30.38 -1.19 14.08
C SER A 560 -31.07 -0.15 13.18
N ALA A 561 -32.00 0.59 13.75
CA ALA A 561 -32.65 1.71 13.05
C ALA A 561 -31.65 2.80 12.62
N GLU A 562 -30.60 3.03 13.43
CA GLU A 562 -29.52 3.96 13.10
C GLU A 562 -28.69 3.47 11.94
N GLU A 563 -28.22 2.22 11.94
CA GLU A 563 -27.43 1.63 10.84
C GLU A 563 -28.20 1.65 9.52
N ARG A 564 -29.52 1.34 9.54
CA ARG A 564 -30.38 1.47 8.35
C ARG A 564 -30.47 2.93 7.87
N SER A 565 -30.63 3.88 8.80
CA SER A 565 -30.68 5.30 8.45
C SER A 565 -29.38 5.77 7.80
N VAL A 566 -28.23 5.33 8.31
CA VAL A 566 -26.90 5.66 7.76
C VAL A 566 -26.75 5.07 6.35
N LEU A 567 -27.09 3.81 6.13
CA LEU A 567 -27.04 3.19 4.81
C LEU A 567 -27.97 3.90 3.81
N ASN A 568 -29.22 4.18 4.20
CA ASN A 568 -30.18 4.87 3.34
C ASN A 568 -29.70 6.29 2.99
N ALA A 569 -29.11 7.02 3.93
CA ALA A 569 -28.55 8.35 3.69
C ALA A 569 -27.33 8.29 2.74
N TYR A 570 -26.48 7.28 2.89
CA TYR A 570 -25.37 7.05 1.98
C TYR A 570 -25.86 6.73 0.57
N HIS A 571 -26.83 5.83 0.41
CA HIS A 571 -27.43 5.50 -0.88
C HIS A 571 -28.11 6.71 -1.55
N GLN A 572 -28.83 7.52 -0.77
CA GLN A 572 -29.40 8.76 -1.29
C GLN A 572 -28.33 9.70 -1.84
N MET A 573 -27.22 9.89 -1.09
CA MET A 573 -26.09 10.70 -1.53
C MET A 573 -25.46 10.15 -2.82
N VAL A 574 -25.25 8.83 -2.91
CA VAL A 574 -24.73 8.16 -4.13
C VAL A 574 -25.63 8.44 -5.32
N TYR A 575 -26.95 8.26 -5.16
CA TYR A 575 -27.92 8.52 -6.23
C TYR A 575 -27.89 9.99 -6.67
N GLU A 576 -27.98 10.93 -5.71
CA GLU A 576 -27.99 12.37 -6.01
C GLU A 576 -26.73 12.83 -6.75
N ARG A 577 -25.56 12.30 -6.35
CA ARG A 577 -24.28 12.70 -6.91
C ARG A 577 -24.01 12.07 -8.30
N LEU A 578 -24.41 10.83 -8.52
CA LEU A 578 -24.12 10.10 -9.77
C LEU A 578 -25.21 10.23 -10.83
N SER A 579 -26.48 10.31 -10.46
CA SER A 579 -27.61 10.31 -11.41
C SER A 579 -27.53 11.39 -12.50
N PRO A 580 -26.97 12.61 -12.27
CA PRO A 580 -26.83 13.60 -13.33
C PRO A 580 -25.80 13.22 -14.41
N LEU A 581 -24.88 12.29 -14.12
CA LEU A 581 -23.78 11.85 -14.97
C LEU A 581 -24.09 10.58 -15.77
N LEU A 582 -25.24 9.96 -15.51
CA LEU A 582 -25.66 8.67 -16.04
C LEU A 582 -26.72 8.84 -17.13
N ASN A 583 -26.78 7.92 -18.08
CA ASN A 583 -27.89 7.84 -19.03
C ASN A 583 -29.16 7.36 -18.32
N GLU A 584 -30.31 7.36 -19.02
CA GLU A 584 -31.61 7.05 -18.42
C GLU A 584 -31.68 5.61 -17.86
N ASP A 585 -31.13 4.66 -18.58
CA ASP A 585 -31.13 3.24 -18.20
C ASP A 585 -30.16 2.96 -17.04
N GLU A 586 -28.97 3.60 -17.01
CA GLU A 586 -28.02 3.54 -15.90
C GLU A 586 -28.59 4.20 -14.63
N ARG A 587 -29.31 5.32 -14.81
CA ARG A 587 -29.94 6.07 -13.71
C ARG A 587 -31.07 5.27 -13.07
N GLU A 588 -31.90 4.61 -13.87
CA GLU A 588 -32.98 3.77 -13.35
C GLU A 588 -32.42 2.55 -12.60
N TRP A 589 -31.35 1.92 -13.14
CA TRP A 589 -30.66 0.85 -12.44
C TRP A 589 -30.12 1.34 -11.08
N LEU A 590 -29.44 2.49 -11.05
CA LEU A 590 -28.91 3.06 -9.82
C LEU A 590 -30.03 3.41 -8.82
N ARG A 591 -31.15 3.96 -9.29
CA ARG A 591 -32.32 4.26 -8.45
C ARG A 591 -32.80 3.00 -7.70
N ILE A 592 -32.89 1.88 -8.41
CA ILE A 592 -33.32 0.60 -7.80
C ILE A 592 -32.29 0.13 -6.77
N LYS A 593 -30.98 0.24 -7.08
CA LYS A 593 -29.90 -0.22 -6.19
C LYS A 593 -29.68 0.65 -4.96
N THR A 594 -30.25 1.83 -4.95
CA THR A 594 -30.16 2.79 -3.85
C THR A 594 -31.50 3.00 -3.12
N GLU A 595 -32.50 2.15 -3.37
CA GLU A 595 -33.76 2.18 -2.63
C GLU A 595 -33.54 1.95 -1.12
N ALA A 596 -34.30 2.65 -0.30
CA ALA A 596 -34.22 2.50 1.16
C ALA A 596 -34.67 1.11 1.60
N ILE A 597 -34.00 0.56 2.63
CA ILE A 597 -34.31 -0.74 3.25
C ILE A 597 -34.97 -0.57 4.61
#